data_dee90dbd29c728521fb4e99ef2f2af7e
#
_entry.id   dee90dbd29c728521fb4e99ef2f2af7e
#
_cell.length_a   1.000
_cell.length_b   1.000
_cell.length_c   1.000
_cell.angle_alpha   90.00
_cell.angle_beta   90.00
_cell.angle_gamma   90.00
#
_symmetry.space_group_name_H-M   'P 1'
#
loop_
_entity.id
_entity.type
_entity.pdbx_description
1 polymer ?
#
loop_
_entity_poly.entity_id
_entity_poly.type
_entity_poly.pdbx_seq_one_letter_code
_entity_poly.pdbx_strand_id
1 'polypeptide(L)'
;NCRFERNTVEHTGFTALEFGPGCRDCSATRNTLQHLGGGGVKIGGSELDGPPADRTGHVRFTDNTVRHVGRVFHQSCGILLTHAFDCELAHNEIAHTCYTGISVGWSWGFRETITRNIRIENNFIHDICEGVLSDNGGIYLLGVQPGTVVRGNHITRVTAADYGGSGIYPDEGCSHVVIEHNWVHDVQG
;
A
#
# COMPACT_ATOMS: atom_id res chain seq x y z
N ASN A 1 -3.19 -6.66 19.53
CA ASN A 1 -3.76 -5.34 19.84
C ASN A 1 -2.64 -4.38 20.27
N CYS A 2 -2.03 -3.65 19.32
CA CYS A 2 -0.97 -2.67 19.55
C CYS A 2 -1.33 -1.35 18.88
N ARG A 3 -0.89 -0.24 19.48
CA ARG A 3 -1.04 1.10 18.92
C ARG A 3 0.32 1.76 18.76
N PHE A 4 0.54 2.36 17.60
CA PHE A 4 1.74 3.12 17.25
C PHE A 4 1.29 4.52 16.80
N GLU A 5 1.44 5.51 17.66
CA GLU A 5 0.83 6.83 17.44
C GLU A 5 1.81 7.99 17.63
N ARG A 6 1.78 8.98 16.72
CA ARG A 6 2.53 10.24 16.79
C ARG A 6 4.04 10.06 16.92
N ASN A 7 4.59 9.04 16.24
CA ASN A 7 6.01 8.82 16.19
C ASN A 7 6.61 9.38 14.89
N THR A 8 7.86 9.71 14.92
CA THR A 8 8.69 9.92 13.74
C THR A 8 9.67 8.77 13.63
N VAL A 9 9.67 8.10 12.46
CA VAL A 9 10.63 7.04 12.11
C VAL A 9 11.35 7.47 10.85
N GLU A 10 12.67 7.58 10.93
CA GLU A 10 13.47 8.05 9.82
C GLU A 10 14.82 7.37 9.75
N HIS A 11 15.42 7.43 8.55
CA HIS A 11 16.76 6.88 8.29
C HIS A 11 16.88 5.38 8.61
N THR A 12 15.82 4.62 8.36
CA THR A 12 15.88 3.15 8.48
C THR A 12 16.53 2.53 7.26
N GLY A 13 17.28 1.47 7.45
CA GLY A 13 17.90 0.73 6.34
C GLY A 13 16.93 -0.09 5.50
N PHE A 14 15.73 -0.37 6.02
CA PHE A 14 14.71 -1.16 5.34
C PHE A 14 13.30 -0.59 5.63
N THR A 15 12.27 -1.43 5.80
CA THR A 15 10.89 -1.01 6.08
C THR A 15 10.77 -0.40 7.47
N ALA A 16 10.08 0.73 7.59
CA ALA A 16 9.96 1.46 8.85
C ALA A 16 9.05 0.76 9.87
N LEU A 17 7.95 0.15 9.42
CA LEU A 17 6.97 -0.51 10.30
C LEU A 17 6.45 -1.79 9.64
N GLU A 18 6.28 -2.86 10.41
CA GLU A 18 5.70 -4.10 9.92
C GLU A 18 4.65 -4.67 10.87
N PHE A 19 3.49 -5.00 10.31
CA PHE A 19 2.45 -5.82 10.93
C PHE A 19 2.52 -7.21 10.31
N GLY A 20 3.39 -8.06 10.82
CA GLY A 20 3.66 -9.39 10.29
C GLY A 20 2.54 -10.41 10.57
N PRO A 21 2.80 -11.71 10.29
CA PRO A 21 1.81 -12.77 10.45
C PRO A 21 1.19 -12.80 11.85
N GLY A 22 -0.15 -12.94 11.91
CA GLY A 22 -0.90 -13.01 13.16
C GLY A 22 -1.17 -11.67 13.85
N CYS A 23 -0.66 -10.55 13.33
CA CYS A 23 -1.00 -9.23 13.87
C CYS A 23 -2.48 -8.92 13.65
N ARG A 24 -3.21 -8.64 14.74
CA ARG A 24 -4.63 -8.28 14.70
C ARG A 24 -4.96 -7.12 15.62
N ASP A 25 -6.01 -6.39 15.23
CA ASP A 25 -6.54 -5.26 16.01
C ASP A 25 -5.46 -4.22 16.36
N CYS A 26 -4.57 -3.96 15.40
CA CYS A 26 -3.45 -3.04 15.56
C CYS A 26 -3.70 -1.74 14.80
N SER A 27 -3.07 -0.66 15.25
CA SER A 27 -3.16 0.62 14.55
C SER A 27 -1.84 1.38 14.53
N ALA A 28 -1.60 2.09 13.42
CA ALA A 28 -0.59 3.14 13.33
C ALA A 28 -1.25 4.42 12.85
N THR A 29 -1.17 5.48 13.66
CA THR A 29 -1.94 6.70 13.41
C THR A 29 -1.11 7.96 13.69
N ARG A 30 -1.16 8.93 12.77
CA ARG A 30 -0.48 10.23 12.90
C ARG A 30 1.04 10.12 13.06
N ASN A 31 1.64 9.14 12.37
CA ASN A 31 3.09 8.99 12.36
C ASN A 31 3.69 9.66 11.12
N THR A 32 4.95 10.02 11.21
CA THR A 32 5.78 10.42 10.08
C THR A 32 6.84 9.35 9.83
N LEU A 33 6.81 8.73 8.65
CA LEU A 33 7.75 7.71 8.21
C LEU A 33 8.50 8.27 6.99
N GLN A 34 9.80 8.58 7.12
CA GLN A 34 10.51 9.29 6.06
C GLN A 34 11.99 8.89 5.93
N HIS A 35 12.55 9.14 4.72
CA HIS A 35 13.95 8.83 4.41
C HIS A 35 14.31 7.36 4.67
N LEU A 36 13.55 6.47 4.02
CA LEU A 36 13.59 5.04 4.28
C LEU A 36 14.36 4.31 3.18
N GLY A 37 15.24 3.41 3.58
CA GLY A 37 15.94 2.53 2.66
C GLY A 37 15.01 1.55 1.95
N GLY A 38 13.98 1.07 2.63
CA GLY A 38 12.92 0.21 2.12
C GLY A 38 11.55 0.87 2.15
N GLY A 39 10.51 0.12 2.53
CA GLY A 39 9.11 0.55 2.54
C GLY A 39 8.70 1.41 3.75
N GLY A 40 7.56 2.09 3.62
CA GLY A 40 6.97 2.79 4.77
C GLY A 40 6.35 1.79 5.74
N VAL A 41 5.33 1.06 5.32
CA VAL A 41 4.72 0.00 6.13
C VAL A 41 4.46 -1.25 5.31
N LYS A 42 4.66 -2.41 5.94
CA LYS A 42 4.24 -3.71 5.41
C LYS A 42 3.17 -4.32 6.32
N ILE A 43 2.08 -4.82 5.74
CA ILE A 43 0.96 -5.43 6.44
C ILE A 43 0.70 -6.81 5.83
N GLY A 44 0.65 -7.84 6.65
CA GLY A 44 0.38 -9.20 6.23
C GLY A 44 1.62 -10.08 6.07
N GLY A 45 1.36 -11.34 5.79
CA GLY A 45 2.36 -12.38 5.55
C GLY A 45 2.49 -12.73 4.07
N SER A 46 3.32 -13.71 3.77
CA SER A 46 3.53 -14.27 2.43
C SER A 46 2.57 -15.40 2.08
N GLU A 47 1.93 -16.01 3.08
CA GLU A 47 1.04 -17.17 2.88
C GLU A 47 -0.32 -16.74 2.34
N LEU A 48 -0.72 -17.29 1.19
CA LEU A 48 -1.99 -16.99 0.52
C LEU A 48 -3.21 -17.40 1.36
N ASP A 49 -3.11 -18.52 2.06
CA ASP A 49 -4.20 -19.18 2.77
C ASP A 49 -3.73 -19.80 4.12
N GLY A 50 -2.73 -19.19 4.73
CA GLY A 50 -2.14 -19.66 5.98
C GLY A 50 -3.14 -19.94 7.12
N PRO A 51 -2.73 -20.66 8.16
CA PRO A 51 -3.63 -21.04 9.26
C PRO A 51 -4.25 -19.80 9.91
N PRO A 52 -5.48 -19.91 10.44
CA PRO A 52 -6.20 -18.76 11.00
C PRO A 52 -5.43 -17.94 12.04
N ALA A 53 -4.56 -18.58 12.82
CA ALA A 53 -3.75 -17.90 13.83
C ALA A 53 -2.73 -16.93 13.22
N ASP A 54 -2.21 -17.25 12.03
CA ASP A 54 -1.17 -16.47 11.35
C ASP A 54 -1.75 -15.42 10.38
N ARG A 55 -3.08 -15.38 10.21
CA ARG A 55 -3.71 -14.41 9.32
C ARG A 55 -3.74 -13.02 9.97
N THR A 56 -3.13 -12.06 9.30
CA THR A 56 -3.13 -10.65 9.70
C THR A 56 -4.44 -9.98 9.32
N GLY A 57 -4.99 -9.17 10.20
CA GLY A 57 -6.25 -8.48 9.91
C GLY A 57 -6.62 -7.41 10.93
N HIS A 58 -7.68 -6.65 10.62
CA HIS A 58 -8.15 -5.54 11.45
C HIS A 58 -7.06 -4.53 11.78
N VAL A 59 -6.18 -4.25 10.80
CA VAL A 59 -5.12 -3.25 10.92
C VAL A 59 -5.61 -1.91 10.38
N ARG A 60 -5.40 -0.86 11.13
CA ARG A 60 -5.67 0.52 10.72
C ARG A 60 -4.38 1.29 10.56
N PHE A 61 -4.12 1.78 9.35
CA PHE A 61 -3.01 2.68 9.04
C PHE A 61 -3.59 3.99 8.53
N THR A 62 -3.75 4.97 9.43
CA THR A 62 -4.52 6.19 9.14
C THR A 62 -3.81 7.47 9.57
N ASP A 63 -4.05 8.55 8.84
CA ASP A 63 -3.52 9.89 9.15
C ASP A 63 -1.98 9.96 9.23
N ASN A 64 -1.27 9.09 8.49
CA ASN A 64 0.19 9.09 8.49
C ASN A 64 0.76 9.85 7.30
N THR A 65 1.98 10.36 7.44
CA THR A 65 2.80 10.86 6.35
C THR A 65 3.91 9.87 6.05
N VAL A 66 4.01 9.40 4.79
CA VAL A 66 5.03 8.44 4.32
C VAL A 66 5.76 9.06 3.14
N ARG A 67 7.04 9.37 3.30
CA ARG A 67 7.80 10.10 2.27
C ARG A 67 9.22 9.55 2.09
N HIS A 68 9.78 9.76 0.89
CA HIS A 68 11.16 9.39 0.56
C HIS A 68 11.44 7.91 0.84
N VAL A 69 10.66 7.05 0.18
CA VAL A 69 10.65 5.60 0.34
C VAL A 69 11.50 4.94 -0.75
N GLY A 70 12.12 3.80 -0.46
CA GLY A 70 12.84 3.00 -1.45
C GLY A 70 14.23 3.53 -1.79
N ARG A 71 14.88 4.25 -0.88
CA ARG A 71 16.17 4.92 -1.18
C ARG A 71 17.34 3.95 -1.32
N VAL A 72 17.20 2.71 -0.88
CA VAL A 72 18.16 1.61 -1.05
C VAL A 72 17.51 0.45 -1.82
N PHE A 73 16.30 0.08 -1.45
CA PHE A 73 15.51 -0.97 -2.11
C PHE A 73 14.40 -0.32 -2.94
N HIS A 74 14.71 0.08 -4.16
CA HIS A 74 13.83 0.89 -5.03
C HIS A 74 12.46 0.27 -5.27
N GLN A 75 12.32 -1.06 -5.27
CA GLN A 75 11.05 -1.78 -5.45
C GLN A 75 10.10 -1.68 -4.25
N SER A 76 10.49 -0.98 -3.20
CA SER A 76 9.67 -0.84 -2.00
C SER A 76 8.52 0.15 -2.20
N CYS A 77 7.35 -0.20 -1.66
CA CYS A 77 6.15 0.63 -1.69
C CYS A 77 6.05 1.56 -0.48
N GLY A 78 5.30 2.64 -0.62
CA GLY A 78 4.91 3.46 0.53
C GLY A 78 4.12 2.63 1.54
N ILE A 79 3.08 1.95 1.09
CA ILE A 79 2.31 0.96 1.85
C ILE A 79 2.27 -0.33 1.04
N LEU A 80 2.68 -1.45 1.63
CA LEU A 80 2.56 -2.79 1.06
C LEU A 80 1.66 -3.65 1.96
N LEU A 81 0.47 -3.99 1.46
CA LEU A 81 -0.41 -4.97 2.10
C LEU A 81 -0.40 -6.24 1.25
N THR A 82 0.19 -7.31 1.76
CA THR A 82 0.29 -8.56 1.02
C THR A 82 -0.98 -9.40 1.19
N HIS A 83 -1.04 -10.27 2.19
CA HIS A 83 -2.22 -11.10 2.48
C HIS A 83 -2.77 -10.75 3.87
N ALA A 84 -3.79 -9.91 3.89
CA ALA A 84 -4.47 -9.46 5.11
C ALA A 84 -5.96 -9.22 4.83
N PHE A 85 -6.75 -9.06 5.87
CA PHE A 85 -8.20 -8.88 5.76
C PHE A 85 -8.72 -7.80 6.70
N ASP A 86 -9.85 -7.19 6.32
CA ASP A 86 -10.56 -6.18 7.13
C ASP A 86 -9.64 -5.04 7.60
N CYS A 87 -8.82 -4.51 6.68
CA CYS A 87 -7.87 -3.44 6.98
C CYS A 87 -8.30 -2.08 6.42
N GLU A 88 -7.83 -1.01 7.05
CA GLU A 88 -8.10 0.36 6.67
C GLU A 88 -6.80 1.12 6.39
N LEU A 89 -6.65 1.65 5.16
CA LEU A 89 -5.54 2.49 4.71
C LEU A 89 -6.14 3.84 4.30
N ALA A 90 -6.27 4.77 5.24
CA ALA A 90 -7.05 5.97 4.99
C ALA A 90 -6.39 7.26 5.51
N HIS A 91 -6.68 8.38 4.83
CA HIS A 91 -6.22 9.72 5.21
C HIS A 91 -4.70 9.83 5.32
N ASN A 92 -3.95 9.03 4.57
CA ASN A 92 -2.49 9.09 4.57
C ASN A 92 -2.01 10.01 3.43
N GLU A 93 -0.88 10.66 3.66
CA GLU A 93 -0.08 11.26 2.60
C GLU A 93 1.07 10.33 2.24
N ILE A 94 1.17 9.95 0.98
CA ILE A 94 2.25 9.10 0.46
C ILE A 94 2.94 9.84 -0.68
N ALA A 95 4.25 10.07 -0.55
CA ALA A 95 4.98 10.84 -1.55
C ALA A 95 6.45 10.42 -1.70
N HIS A 96 7.05 10.78 -2.84
CA HIS A 96 8.46 10.57 -3.13
C HIS A 96 8.89 9.12 -2.95
N THR A 97 8.19 8.21 -3.63
CA THR A 97 8.55 6.78 -3.67
C THR A 97 9.35 6.48 -4.93
N CYS A 98 10.24 5.51 -4.88
CA CYS A 98 10.93 4.99 -6.07
C CYS A 98 10.11 3.96 -6.84
N TYR A 99 9.00 3.50 -6.30
CA TYR A 99 8.08 2.55 -6.91
C TYR A 99 6.61 2.95 -6.60
N THR A 100 5.79 2.03 -6.21
CA THR A 100 4.34 2.20 -6.00
C THR A 100 4.02 2.93 -4.68
N GLY A 101 2.98 3.74 -4.69
CA GLY A 101 2.49 4.40 -3.48
C GLY A 101 1.85 3.42 -2.49
N ILE A 102 0.72 2.81 -2.88
CA ILE A 102 0.02 1.78 -2.12
C ILE A 102 -0.11 0.53 -2.98
N SER A 103 0.37 -0.61 -2.51
CA SER A 103 0.21 -1.92 -3.17
C SER A 103 -0.60 -2.85 -2.28
N VAL A 104 -1.67 -3.46 -2.83
CA VAL A 104 -2.58 -4.34 -2.10
C VAL A 104 -2.81 -5.64 -2.85
N GLY A 105 -2.64 -6.76 -2.15
CA GLY A 105 -2.64 -8.10 -2.70
C GLY A 105 -1.26 -8.51 -3.20
N TRP A 106 -1.01 -9.80 -3.23
CA TRP A 106 0.28 -10.34 -3.70
C TRP A 106 0.10 -11.73 -4.28
N SER A 107 -0.89 -11.86 -5.18
CA SER A 107 -1.21 -13.14 -5.82
C SER A 107 -1.53 -12.92 -7.29
N TRP A 108 -0.73 -13.48 -8.16
CA TRP A 108 -0.98 -13.50 -9.60
C TRP A 108 -2.07 -14.52 -9.93
N GLY A 109 -3.02 -14.12 -10.79
CA GLY A 109 -4.14 -14.96 -11.23
C GLY A 109 -5.39 -14.86 -10.34
N PHE A 110 -6.32 -15.80 -10.53
CA PHE A 110 -7.68 -15.74 -9.97
C PHE A 110 -7.91 -16.66 -8.77
N ARG A 111 -6.85 -17.09 -8.11
CA ARG A 111 -6.94 -17.88 -6.88
C ARG A 111 -7.44 -17.03 -5.72
N GLU A 112 -8.38 -17.55 -4.96
CA GLU A 112 -8.79 -16.94 -3.71
C GLU A 112 -7.64 -16.91 -2.69
N THR A 113 -7.55 -15.82 -1.95
CA THR A 113 -6.54 -15.58 -0.93
C THR A 113 -7.17 -15.04 0.35
N ILE A 114 -6.35 -14.77 1.35
CA ILE A 114 -6.78 -14.11 2.59
C ILE A 114 -7.25 -12.67 2.31
N THR A 115 -6.75 -12.03 1.26
CA THR A 115 -6.97 -10.61 0.99
C THR A 115 -8.43 -10.31 0.69
N ARG A 116 -9.08 -9.54 1.56
CA ARG A 116 -10.47 -9.10 1.39
C ARG A 116 -10.82 -7.91 2.28
N ASN A 117 -11.87 -7.18 1.91
CA ASN A 117 -12.44 -6.08 2.70
C ASN A 117 -11.37 -5.02 3.07
N ILE A 118 -10.54 -4.63 2.12
CA ILE A 118 -9.54 -3.58 2.32
C ILE A 118 -10.17 -2.24 1.93
N ARG A 119 -10.10 -1.27 2.80
CA ARG A 119 -10.53 0.10 2.52
C ARG A 119 -9.32 0.98 2.26
N ILE A 120 -9.22 1.52 1.04
CA ILE A 120 -8.18 2.46 0.60
C ILE A 120 -8.88 3.77 0.31
N GLU A 121 -8.95 4.64 1.31
CA GLU A 121 -9.88 5.77 1.26
C GLU A 121 -9.20 7.10 1.63
N ASN A 122 -9.53 8.15 0.87
CA ASN A 122 -9.15 9.54 1.18
C ASN A 122 -7.64 9.75 1.38
N ASN A 123 -6.80 9.02 0.67
CA ASN A 123 -5.36 9.23 0.71
C ASN A 123 -4.95 10.29 -0.31
N PHE A 124 -3.89 11.04 0.00
CA PHE A 124 -3.20 11.91 -0.94
C PHE A 124 -1.88 11.25 -1.36
N ILE A 125 -1.80 10.86 -2.64
CA ILE A 125 -0.71 10.07 -3.20
C ILE A 125 -0.09 10.86 -4.36
N HIS A 126 1.20 11.21 -4.22
CA HIS A 126 1.82 12.09 -5.22
C HIS A 126 3.34 11.90 -5.31
N ASP A 127 3.90 12.33 -6.43
CA ASP A 127 5.34 12.19 -6.71
C ASP A 127 5.79 10.72 -6.55
N ILE A 128 5.12 9.84 -7.30
CA ILE A 128 5.27 8.38 -7.20
C ILE A 128 6.15 7.86 -8.33
N CYS A 129 7.02 6.94 -7.99
CA CYS A 129 8.03 6.28 -8.81
C CYS A 129 9.15 7.20 -9.31
N GLU A 130 8.89 8.45 -9.58
CA GLU A 130 9.87 9.47 -10.01
C GLU A 130 10.73 9.02 -11.22
N GLY A 131 10.19 8.17 -12.10
CA GLY A 131 10.89 7.65 -13.28
C GLY A 131 11.98 6.60 -12.98
N VAL A 132 11.98 6.03 -11.78
CA VAL A 132 13.02 5.08 -11.34
C VAL A 132 12.76 3.65 -11.82
N LEU A 133 11.51 3.20 -11.71
CA LEU A 133 11.09 1.85 -12.11
C LEU A 133 9.89 1.90 -13.06
N SER A 134 9.59 0.77 -13.67
CA SER A 134 8.39 0.55 -14.47
C SER A 134 7.36 -0.28 -13.70
N ASP A 135 6.20 -0.57 -14.31
CA ASP A 135 5.19 -1.45 -13.75
C ASP A 135 4.66 -1.00 -12.38
N ASN A 136 4.26 0.25 -12.31
CA ASN A 136 3.90 0.88 -11.03
C ASN A 136 2.60 1.69 -11.13
N GLY A 137 2.06 2.05 -9.98
CA GLY A 137 0.90 2.92 -9.88
C GLY A 137 0.89 3.73 -8.58
N GLY A 138 0.05 4.74 -8.53
CA GLY A 138 -0.28 5.40 -7.27
C GLY A 138 -0.89 4.37 -6.30
N ILE A 139 -1.88 3.62 -6.77
CA ILE A 139 -2.45 2.43 -6.11
C ILE A 139 -2.36 1.25 -7.06
N TYR A 140 -1.73 0.16 -6.63
CA TYR A 140 -1.55 -1.10 -7.37
C TYR A 140 -2.32 -2.22 -6.68
N LEU A 141 -3.16 -2.93 -7.43
CA LEU A 141 -4.04 -3.99 -6.91
C LEU A 141 -3.77 -5.29 -7.64
N LEU A 142 -3.53 -6.37 -6.91
CA LEU A 142 -3.16 -7.66 -7.50
C LEU A 142 -3.97 -8.80 -6.90
N GLY A 143 -4.57 -9.63 -7.76
CA GLY A 143 -5.32 -10.82 -7.39
C GLY A 143 -6.74 -10.57 -6.88
N VAL A 144 -7.37 -11.62 -6.42
CA VAL A 144 -8.78 -11.63 -5.99
C VAL A 144 -8.95 -10.98 -4.61
N GLN A 145 -9.79 -9.93 -4.53
CA GLN A 145 -9.93 -9.11 -3.31
C GLN A 145 -11.40 -8.75 -3.03
N PRO A 146 -12.24 -9.71 -2.64
CA PRO A 146 -13.67 -9.44 -2.43
C PRO A 146 -13.89 -8.41 -1.34
N GLY A 147 -14.77 -7.44 -1.61
CA GLY A 147 -15.13 -6.38 -0.68
C GLY A 147 -14.10 -5.27 -0.53
N THR A 148 -13.01 -5.28 -1.31
CA THR A 148 -12.05 -4.17 -1.33
C THR A 148 -12.62 -2.95 -2.02
N VAL A 149 -12.41 -1.77 -1.43
CA VAL A 149 -12.90 -0.48 -1.92
C VAL A 149 -11.76 0.53 -2.03
N VAL A 150 -11.65 1.17 -3.19
CA VAL A 150 -10.74 2.28 -3.47
C VAL A 150 -11.58 3.53 -3.71
N ARG A 151 -11.63 4.44 -2.74
CA ARG A 151 -12.57 5.57 -2.80
C ARG A 151 -11.94 6.87 -2.30
N GLY A 152 -12.30 7.98 -2.98
CA GLY A 152 -11.99 9.33 -2.49
C GLY A 152 -10.51 9.68 -2.46
N ASN A 153 -9.64 8.89 -3.10
CA ASN A 153 -8.21 9.16 -3.11
C ASN A 153 -7.89 10.26 -4.13
N HIS A 154 -6.93 11.10 -3.80
CA HIS A 154 -6.34 12.06 -4.71
C HIS A 154 -4.95 11.57 -5.12
N ILE A 155 -4.76 11.31 -6.42
CA ILE A 155 -3.54 10.72 -6.97
C ILE A 155 -3.02 11.62 -8.08
N THR A 156 -1.76 12.03 -7.99
CA THR A 156 -1.15 12.92 -9.00
C THR A 156 0.36 12.70 -9.13
N ARG A 157 0.91 13.08 -10.26
CA ARG A 157 2.35 12.99 -10.56
C ARG A 157 2.91 11.59 -10.33
N VAL A 158 2.33 10.63 -11.06
CA VAL A 158 2.82 9.23 -11.09
C VAL A 158 3.56 9.02 -12.40
N THR A 159 4.83 8.67 -12.32
CA THR A 159 5.70 8.47 -13.50
C THR A 159 6.37 7.11 -13.45
N ALA A 160 6.76 6.60 -14.61
CA ALA A 160 7.49 5.34 -14.75
C ALA A 160 8.73 5.56 -15.60
N ALA A 161 9.69 4.64 -15.49
CA ALA A 161 10.88 4.67 -16.35
C ALA A 161 10.53 4.36 -17.82
N ASP A 162 9.63 3.40 -18.06
CA ASP A 162 9.22 2.95 -19.39
C ASP A 162 7.70 2.77 -19.46
N TYR A 163 7.13 1.74 -18.81
CA TYR A 163 5.68 1.47 -18.80
C TYR A 163 5.11 1.44 -17.39
N GLY A 164 3.81 1.61 -17.26
CA GLY A 164 3.13 1.85 -15.99
C GLY A 164 2.95 3.34 -15.76
N GLY A 165 3.14 3.79 -14.53
CA GLY A 165 2.86 5.19 -14.16
C GLY A 165 1.37 5.47 -14.06
N SER A 166 0.57 4.45 -13.81
CA SER A 166 -0.90 4.55 -13.69
C SER A 166 -1.32 5.17 -12.37
N GLY A 167 -2.41 5.89 -12.36
CA GLY A 167 -2.99 6.39 -11.11
C GLY A 167 -3.48 5.24 -10.23
N ILE A 168 -4.39 4.42 -10.77
CA ILE A 168 -4.88 3.20 -10.14
C ILE A 168 -4.66 2.06 -11.14
N TYR A 169 -3.95 1.02 -10.72
CA TYR A 169 -3.52 -0.08 -11.56
C TYR A 169 -4.08 -1.42 -11.05
N PRO A 170 -5.28 -1.83 -11.52
CA PRO A 170 -5.76 -3.19 -11.34
C PRO A 170 -4.98 -4.13 -12.25
N ASP A 171 -4.10 -4.93 -11.68
CA ASP A 171 -3.26 -5.86 -12.42
C ASP A 171 -3.81 -7.30 -12.38
N GLU A 172 -3.00 -8.29 -12.74
CA GLU A 172 -3.40 -9.67 -12.99
C GLU A 172 -4.26 -10.26 -11.87
N GLY A 173 -5.42 -10.79 -12.25
CA GLY A 173 -6.38 -11.40 -11.33
C GLY A 173 -7.14 -10.43 -10.45
N CYS A 174 -6.89 -9.11 -10.53
CA CYS A 174 -7.61 -8.12 -9.75
C CYS A 174 -9.11 -8.21 -10.04
N SER A 175 -9.88 -8.57 -9.03
CA SER A 175 -11.33 -8.77 -9.17
C SER A 175 -12.07 -8.54 -7.85
N HIS A 176 -13.38 -8.30 -7.98
CA HIS A 176 -14.27 -8.03 -6.85
C HIS A 176 -13.90 -6.79 -6.02
N VAL A 177 -13.34 -5.77 -6.70
CA VAL A 177 -12.95 -4.47 -6.14
C VAL A 177 -13.92 -3.39 -6.62
N VAL A 178 -14.26 -2.45 -5.76
CA VAL A 178 -14.99 -1.23 -6.12
C VAL A 178 -14.01 -0.07 -6.17
N ILE A 179 -13.96 0.64 -7.32
CA ILE A 179 -13.12 1.83 -7.52
C ILE A 179 -14.05 2.99 -7.87
N GLU A 180 -14.18 3.97 -6.97
CA GLU A 180 -15.13 5.06 -7.17
C GLU A 180 -14.69 6.39 -6.52
N HIS A 181 -15.14 7.51 -7.07
CA HIS A 181 -14.93 8.85 -6.51
C HIS A 181 -13.46 9.24 -6.28
N ASN A 182 -12.52 8.65 -7.03
CA ASN A 182 -11.11 9.05 -6.95
C ASN A 182 -10.83 10.21 -7.93
N TRP A 183 -9.93 11.08 -7.53
CA TRP A 183 -9.41 12.14 -8.39
C TRP A 183 -7.99 11.80 -8.83
N VAL A 184 -7.83 11.53 -10.13
CA VAL A 184 -6.55 11.11 -10.73
C VAL A 184 -6.19 12.09 -11.84
N HIS A 185 -4.99 12.67 -11.79
CA HIS A 185 -4.48 13.56 -12.84
C HIS A 185 -2.95 13.59 -12.85
N ASP A 186 -2.37 14.08 -13.94
CA ASP A 186 -0.92 14.17 -14.14
C ASP A 186 -0.22 12.81 -13.93
N VAL A 187 -0.76 11.77 -14.53
CA VAL A 187 -0.20 10.42 -14.54
C VAL A 187 0.26 10.05 -15.92
N GLN A 188 1.24 9.15 -16.05
CA GLN A 188 1.86 8.82 -17.33
C GLN A 188 1.04 7.80 -18.13
N GLY A 189 0.39 6.83 -17.50
CA GLY A 189 -0.36 5.74 -18.11
C GLY A 189 -1.81 5.61 -17.68
#